data_a2a81e8469d4866c601f88547d233456
#
_entry.id   a2a81e8469d4866c601f88547d233456
#
_cell.length_a   1.000
_cell.length_b   1.000
_cell.length_c   1.000
_cell.angle_alpha   90.00
_cell.angle_beta   90.00
_cell.angle_gamma   90.00
#
_symmetry.space_group_name_H-M   'P 1'
#
loop_
_entity.id
_entity.type
_entity.pdbx_description
1 polymer ?
#
loop_
_entity_poly.entity_id
_entity_poly.type
_entity_poly.pdbx_seq_one_letter_code
_entity_poly.pdbx_strand_id
1 'polypeptide(L)'
;MVYAEGVRFAITNDEAEEIGRAFLYVMNNDLHEEPFGFLEDVYVSEQARGQGVGSQLIDKVIETARQRGCYKIVATSRFEREQVHAFYEKFGFENRGYEFRKGLV
;
A
#
# COMPACT_ATOMS: atom_id res chain seq x y z
N MET A 1 -10.93 20.53 -5.20
CA MET A 1 -11.84 19.43 -5.55
C MET A 1 -11.52 18.20 -4.70
N VAL A 2 -12.53 17.59 -4.13
CA VAL A 2 -12.36 16.34 -3.39
C VAL A 2 -12.46 15.20 -4.39
N TYR A 3 -11.44 14.33 -4.43
CA TYR A 3 -11.45 13.18 -5.34
C TYR A 3 -10.63 12.02 -4.77
N ALA A 4 -10.87 10.85 -5.35
CA ALA A 4 -10.06 9.67 -5.08
C ALA A 4 -9.92 8.88 -6.38
N GLU A 5 -8.73 8.36 -6.59
CA GLU A 5 -8.40 7.51 -7.75
C GLU A 5 -7.77 6.22 -7.25
N GLY A 6 -8.23 5.08 -7.73
CA GLY A 6 -7.67 3.79 -7.37
C GLY A 6 -6.71 3.27 -8.43
N VAL A 7 -5.58 2.73 -8.00
CA VAL A 7 -4.61 2.06 -8.88
C VAL A 7 -4.38 0.66 -8.32
N ARG A 8 -4.58 -0.34 -9.17
CA ARG A 8 -4.33 -1.73 -8.79
C ARG A 8 -3.01 -2.21 -9.37
N PHE A 9 -2.18 -2.79 -8.51
CA PHE A 9 -0.89 -3.38 -8.91
C PHE A 9 -1.00 -4.88 -8.82
N ALA A 10 -0.48 -5.57 -9.82
CA ALA A 10 -0.45 -7.03 -9.83
C ALA A 10 0.89 -7.52 -10.36
N ILE A 11 1.38 -8.58 -9.76
CA ILE A 11 2.57 -9.28 -10.23
C ILE A 11 2.12 -10.69 -10.59
N THR A 12 2.49 -11.13 -11.78
CA THR A 12 2.15 -12.47 -12.28
C THR A 12 3.42 -13.28 -12.46
N ASN A 13 3.28 -14.60 -12.39
CA ASN A 13 4.37 -15.52 -12.69
C ASN A 13 4.36 -15.88 -14.18
N ASP A 14 5.26 -16.81 -14.59
CA ASP A 14 5.40 -17.23 -15.99
C ASP A 14 4.14 -17.93 -16.53
N GLU A 15 3.28 -18.40 -15.64
CA GLU A 15 2.03 -19.06 -16.01
C GLU A 15 0.84 -18.10 -16.02
N ALA A 16 1.12 -16.81 -15.93
CA ALA A 16 0.12 -15.74 -15.87
C ALA A 16 -0.80 -15.80 -14.65
N GLU A 17 -0.35 -16.46 -13.58
CA GLU A 17 -1.05 -16.48 -12.30
C GLU A 17 -0.66 -15.26 -11.48
N GLU A 18 -1.64 -14.62 -10.86
CA GLU A 18 -1.37 -13.48 -9.99
C GLU A 18 -0.76 -13.97 -8.68
N ILE A 19 0.48 -13.57 -8.41
CA ILE A 19 1.20 -13.97 -7.20
C ILE A 19 1.34 -12.85 -6.18
N GLY A 20 0.96 -11.63 -6.55
CA GLY A 20 0.96 -10.50 -5.63
C GLY A 20 0.08 -9.39 -6.14
N ARG A 21 -0.48 -8.63 -5.22
CA ARG A 21 -1.30 -7.45 -5.56
C ARG A 21 -1.22 -6.42 -4.46
N ALA A 22 -1.50 -5.18 -4.82
CA ALA A 22 -1.65 -4.07 -3.89
C ALA A 22 -2.57 -3.04 -4.52
N PHE A 23 -3.17 -2.21 -3.68
CA PHE A 23 -4.02 -1.11 -4.13
C PHE A 23 -3.47 0.19 -3.56
N LEU A 24 -3.38 1.20 -4.41
CA LEU A 24 -3.05 2.55 -3.99
C LEU A 24 -4.23 3.44 -4.34
N TYR A 25 -4.77 4.13 -3.34
CA TYR A 25 -5.78 5.15 -3.56
C TYR A 25 -5.12 6.50 -3.41
N VAL A 26 -5.24 7.34 -4.43
CA VAL A 26 -4.71 8.70 -4.41
C VAL A 26 -5.88 9.61 -4.11
N MET A 27 -5.79 10.35 -3.01
CA MET A 27 -6.93 11.10 -2.47
C MET A 27 -6.55 12.55 -2.22
N ASN A 28 -7.48 13.44 -2.50
CA ASN A 28 -7.33 14.87 -2.23
C ASN A 28 -8.61 15.38 -1.57
N ASN A 29 -8.47 16.06 -0.43
CA ASN A 29 -9.62 16.58 0.31
C ASN A 29 -9.64 18.10 0.38
N ASP A 30 -8.90 18.77 -0.48
CA ASP A 30 -8.82 20.23 -0.56
C ASP A 30 -8.13 20.93 0.63
N LEU A 31 -7.61 20.17 1.60
CA LEU A 31 -6.87 20.75 2.72
C LEU A 31 -5.38 20.95 2.40
N HIS A 32 -4.87 20.23 1.40
CA HIS A 32 -3.51 20.35 0.91
C HIS A 32 -3.53 20.49 -0.59
N GLU A 33 -2.52 21.12 -1.16
CA GLU A 33 -2.38 21.18 -2.61
C GLU A 33 -2.10 19.81 -3.17
N GLU A 34 -1.23 19.06 -2.48
CA GLU A 34 -0.81 17.73 -2.91
C GLU A 34 -1.81 16.69 -2.39
N PRO A 35 -2.07 15.65 -3.17
CA PRO A 35 -2.85 14.51 -2.70
C PRO A 35 -2.00 13.63 -1.76
N PHE A 36 -2.63 12.65 -1.15
CA PHE A 36 -1.92 11.62 -0.41
C PHE A 36 -2.35 10.24 -0.89
N GLY A 37 -1.50 9.24 -0.65
CA GLY A 37 -1.78 7.87 -1.02
C GLY A 37 -2.23 7.04 0.17
N PHE A 38 -3.15 6.11 -0.07
CA PHE A 38 -3.55 5.11 0.92
C PHE A 38 -3.30 3.74 0.33
N LEU A 39 -2.41 2.99 0.98
CA LEU A 39 -2.02 1.64 0.56
C LEU A 39 -2.91 0.62 1.24
N GLU A 40 -3.53 -0.27 0.46
CA GLU A 40 -4.49 -1.24 0.95
C GLU A 40 -4.27 -2.61 0.33
N ASP A 41 -4.68 -3.64 1.07
CA ASP A 41 -4.76 -5.02 0.58
C ASP A 41 -3.49 -5.51 -0.11
N VAL A 42 -2.35 -5.29 0.52
CA VAL A 42 -1.09 -5.87 0.03
C VAL A 42 -1.11 -7.37 0.30
N TYR A 43 -0.99 -8.14 -0.75
CA TYR A 43 -1.05 -9.60 -0.66
C TYR A 43 0.03 -10.24 -1.54
N VAL A 44 0.68 -11.24 -1.00
CA VAL A 44 1.61 -12.10 -1.75
C VAL A 44 1.18 -13.52 -1.51
N SER A 45 1.04 -14.31 -2.58
CA SER A 45 0.64 -15.71 -2.47
C SER A 45 1.65 -16.48 -1.63
N GLU A 46 1.17 -17.52 -0.94
CA GLU A 46 2.01 -18.30 -0.03
C GLU A 46 3.23 -18.87 -0.73
N GLN A 47 3.05 -19.39 -1.95
CA GLN A 47 4.14 -19.99 -2.73
C GLN A 47 5.17 -18.97 -3.20
N ALA A 48 4.80 -17.71 -3.30
CA ALA A 48 5.68 -16.65 -3.78
C ALA A 48 6.35 -15.85 -2.66
N ARG A 49 6.03 -16.15 -1.41
CA ARG A 49 6.63 -15.45 -0.26
C ARG A 49 8.12 -15.72 -0.16
N GLY A 50 8.87 -14.71 0.27
CA GLY A 50 10.32 -14.81 0.39
C GLY A 50 11.07 -14.61 -0.92
N GLN A 51 10.38 -14.27 -2.00
CA GLN A 51 10.99 -14.10 -3.33
C GLN A 51 11.05 -12.62 -3.76
N GLY A 52 10.79 -11.70 -2.85
CA GLY A 52 10.87 -10.26 -3.14
C GLY A 52 9.64 -9.68 -3.83
N VAL A 53 8.55 -10.42 -3.94
CA VAL A 53 7.32 -9.94 -4.60
C VAL A 53 6.72 -8.76 -3.84
N GLY A 54 6.66 -8.86 -2.50
CA GLY A 54 6.15 -7.76 -1.66
C GLY A 54 6.97 -6.49 -1.84
N SER A 55 8.30 -6.63 -1.89
CA SER A 55 9.19 -5.48 -2.09
C SER A 55 8.99 -4.84 -3.45
N GLN A 56 8.80 -5.65 -4.50
CA GLN A 56 8.50 -5.13 -5.83
C GLN A 56 7.19 -4.34 -5.84
N LEU A 57 6.17 -4.84 -5.14
CA LEU A 57 4.89 -4.15 -5.04
C LEU A 57 5.03 -2.80 -4.36
N ILE A 58 5.73 -2.76 -3.22
CA ILE A 58 5.90 -1.51 -2.46
C ILE A 58 6.72 -0.51 -3.26
N ASP A 59 7.77 -0.94 -3.94
CA ASP A 59 8.56 -0.05 -4.79
C ASP A 59 7.69 0.59 -5.89
N LYS A 60 6.84 -0.20 -6.54
CA LYS A 60 5.93 0.32 -7.56
C LYS A 60 4.89 1.29 -6.98
N VAL A 61 4.37 0.99 -5.81
CA VAL A 61 3.42 1.86 -5.12
C VAL A 61 4.07 3.19 -4.80
N ILE A 62 5.27 3.18 -4.23
CA ILE A 62 5.99 4.40 -3.85
C ILE A 62 6.29 5.22 -5.09
N GLU A 63 6.77 4.58 -6.15
CA GLU A 63 7.08 5.28 -7.40
C GLU A 63 5.84 5.95 -7.99
N THR A 64 4.72 5.23 -8.04
CA THR A 64 3.47 5.75 -8.56
C THR A 64 2.96 6.91 -7.71
N ALA A 65 3.03 6.79 -6.40
CA ALA A 65 2.61 7.86 -5.49
C ALA A 65 3.43 9.13 -5.73
N ARG A 66 4.75 8.98 -5.93
CA ARG A 66 5.61 10.12 -6.26
C ARG A 66 5.23 10.76 -7.59
N GLN A 67 4.97 9.95 -8.61
CA GLN A 67 4.56 10.44 -9.93
C GLN A 67 3.24 11.20 -9.88
N ARG A 68 2.35 10.80 -8.97
CA ARG A 68 1.06 11.47 -8.77
C ARG A 68 1.16 12.68 -7.84
N GLY A 69 2.35 12.99 -7.34
CA GLY A 69 2.57 14.15 -6.49
C GLY A 69 2.10 13.99 -5.06
N CYS A 70 1.93 12.75 -4.58
CA CYS A 70 1.53 12.51 -3.20
C CYS A 70 2.60 12.99 -2.22
N TYR A 71 2.17 13.64 -1.14
CA TYR A 71 3.13 14.10 -0.14
C TYR A 71 3.36 13.06 0.97
N LYS A 72 2.53 12.04 1.03
CA LYS A 72 2.71 10.92 1.96
C LYS A 72 1.93 9.70 1.47
N ILE A 73 2.27 8.53 2.03
CA ILE A 73 1.48 7.31 1.87
C ILE A 73 1.12 6.82 3.26
N VAL A 74 -0.15 6.50 3.47
CA VAL A 74 -0.64 5.91 4.71
C VAL A 74 -0.91 4.43 4.45
N ALA A 75 -0.48 3.58 5.37
CA ALA A 75 -0.77 2.16 5.34
C ALA A 75 -1.19 1.73 6.74
N THR A 76 -2.03 0.71 6.82
CA THR A 76 -2.48 0.18 8.11
C THR A 76 -2.10 -1.28 8.24
N SER A 77 -1.95 -1.74 9.47
CA SER A 77 -1.66 -3.13 9.78
C SER A 77 -2.14 -3.43 11.19
N ARG A 78 -2.50 -4.68 11.44
CA ARG A 78 -2.92 -5.10 12.77
C ARG A 78 -1.75 -5.09 13.75
N PHE A 79 -2.03 -4.85 15.02
CA PHE A 79 -1.01 -4.82 16.08
C PHE A 79 -0.16 -6.07 16.11
N GLU A 80 -0.78 -7.24 15.98
CA GLU A 80 -0.11 -8.53 16.14
C GLU A 80 0.77 -8.91 14.95
N ARG A 81 0.74 -8.14 13.88
CA ARG A 81 1.51 -8.45 12.66
C ARG A 81 2.86 -7.74 12.66
N GLU A 82 3.71 -8.08 13.63
CA GLU A 82 5.01 -7.44 13.80
C GLU A 82 5.93 -7.57 12.58
N GLN A 83 5.84 -8.68 11.87
CA GLN A 83 6.65 -8.87 10.66
C GLN A 83 6.26 -7.91 9.55
N VAL A 84 4.97 -7.59 9.46
CA VAL A 84 4.47 -6.61 8.49
C VAL A 84 4.93 -5.21 8.89
N HIS A 85 4.94 -4.90 10.18
CA HIS A 85 5.44 -3.62 10.68
C HIS A 85 6.91 -3.44 10.31
N ALA A 86 7.74 -4.44 10.56
CA ALA A 86 9.16 -4.39 10.21
C ALA A 86 9.36 -4.24 8.70
N PHE A 87 8.53 -4.91 7.92
CA PHE A 87 8.57 -4.80 6.46
C PHE A 87 8.30 -3.35 6.01
N TYR A 88 7.25 -2.72 6.54
CA TYR A 88 6.94 -1.33 6.20
C TYR A 88 8.03 -0.36 6.66
N GLU A 89 8.55 -0.55 7.87
CA GLU A 89 9.62 0.31 8.40
C GLU A 89 10.87 0.26 7.53
N LYS A 90 11.15 -0.89 6.95
CA LYS A 90 12.26 -1.06 6.02
C LYS A 90 12.14 -0.15 4.78
N PHE A 91 10.92 0.19 4.39
CA PHE A 91 10.66 1.10 3.27
C PHE A 91 10.47 2.56 3.71
N GLY A 92 10.76 2.86 4.96
CA GLY A 92 10.69 4.21 5.47
C GLY A 92 9.34 4.63 6.06
N PHE A 93 8.41 3.69 6.20
CA PHE A 93 7.15 3.97 6.88
C PHE A 93 7.40 4.07 8.39
N GLU A 94 6.73 5.01 9.02
CA GLU A 94 6.80 5.22 10.47
C GLU A 94 5.44 4.93 11.09
N ASN A 95 5.44 4.29 12.26
CA ASN A 95 4.21 4.10 13.01
C ASN A 95 3.85 5.43 13.67
N ARG A 96 2.78 6.05 13.19
CA ARG A 96 2.35 7.38 13.62
C ARG A 96 1.08 7.36 14.49
N GLY A 97 0.48 6.20 14.73
CA GLY A 97 -0.75 6.16 15.50
C GLY A 97 -1.47 4.82 15.42
N TYR A 98 -2.73 4.86 15.81
CA TYR A 98 -3.59 3.68 15.86
C TYR A 98 -4.59 3.71 14.74
N GLU A 99 -5.02 2.52 14.33
CA GLU A 99 -6.15 2.38 13.43
C GLU A 99 -7.41 2.15 14.26
N PHE A 100 -8.46 2.93 14.01
CA PHE A 100 -9.76 2.70 14.63
C PHE A 100 -10.71 2.17 13.55
N ARG A 101 -11.40 1.09 13.87
CA ARG A 101 -12.32 0.47 12.93
C ARG A 101 -13.68 0.27 13.57
N LYS A 102 -14.72 0.67 12.85
CA LYS A 102 -16.10 0.38 13.24
C LYS A 102 -16.73 -0.49 12.17
N GLY A 103 -17.21 -1.66 12.54
CA GLY A 103 -17.96 -2.50 11.61
C GLY A 103 -19.37 -1.94 11.45
N LEU A 104 -19.89 -1.97 10.22
CA LEU A 104 -21.22 -1.45 9.92
C LEU A 104 -22.22 -2.56 9.61
N VAL A 105 -21.76 -3.79 9.54
CA VAL A 105 -22.60 -4.99 9.36
C VAL A 105 -22.14 -6.08 10.29
#